data_3c4bd6ef7d8f763237c1828f61b9c45a
#
_entry.id   3c4bd6ef7d8f763237c1828f61b9c45a
#
_cell.length_a   1.000
_cell.length_b   1.000
_cell.length_c   1.000
_cell.angle_alpha   90.00
_cell.angle_beta   90.00
_cell.angle_gamma   90.00
#
_symmetry.space_group_name_H-M   'P 1'
#
loop_
_entity.id
_entity.type
_entity.pdbx_description
1 polymer ?
#
loop_
_entity_poly.entity_id
_entity_poly.type
_entity_poly.pdbx_seq_one_letter_code
_entity_poly.pdbx_strand_id
1 'polypeptide(L)'
;MIIKGLNNKQKEAVETLEGPVLILAGAGAGKTKTITHRILNLIKNGVKPSKILAITFTNKAANEMKERVFDLIGQDKTLNIPITFTEKPFVSTFHALGVHIIKENGALLGISRNFTIYDRGDSKRAIKNALEEIGLDTKQYEPGAILNAISREKGGGKTLSAYKNSNKEYFQKIVTQVWEKYEAILNQEKSLDFDDLLLKTAILLRNHESIRKHYHTVWEYIHVDEYQDTNQVQYDIIRLLGEKTHNVCVVGDGDQSIYGWRGADIGNILNFEKEYPETKVIILEENYRSTQTILTAANNVIKKNVMRKEKNLFTKNAEGEKLELLISYSEQEEANMVADKARELIENKVSPREIAVLYRANFQSRTLEEAFLKKEIPY
;
A
#
# COMPACT_ATOMS: atom_id res chain seq x y z
N MET A 1 -9.78 24.65 -15.41
CA MET A 1 -10.30 23.30 -15.70
C MET A 1 -9.93 22.25 -14.64
N ILE A 2 -8.79 22.35 -13.97
CA ILE A 2 -8.29 21.42 -12.94
C ILE A 2 -9.27 21.18 -11.77
N ILE A 3 -10.01 22.22 -11.39
CA ILE A 3 -10.84 22.27 -10.17
C ILE A 3 -12.30 21.87 -10.44
N LYS A 4 -12.66 21.65 -11.73
CA LYS A 4 -14.04 21.29 -12.10
C LYS A 4 -14.36 19.88 -11.57
N GLY A 5 -15.42 19.77 -10.78
CA GLY A 5 -15.85 18.49 -10.19
C GLY A 5 -15.13 18.10 -8.89
N LEU A 6 -14.32 18.99 -8.30
CA LEU A 6 -13.77 18.83 -6.96
C LEU A 6 -14.60 19.65 -5.94
N ASN A 7 -14.78 19.09 -4.74
CA ASN A 7 -15.33 19.85 -3.62
C ASN A 7 -14.29 20.81 -3.02
N ASN A 8 -14.71 21.67 -2.07
CA ASN A 8 -13.81 22.69 -1.51
C ASN A 8 -12.58 22.09 -0.81
N LYS A 9 -12.71 20.99 -0.09
CA LYS A 9 -11.59 20.32 0.60
C LYS A 9 -10.63 19.63 -0.38
N GLN A 10 -11.15 19.02 -1.43
CA GLN A 10 -10.33 18.47 -2.51
C GLN A 10 -9.59 19.60 -3.25
N LYS A 11 -10.24 20.74 -3.51
CA LYS A 11 -9.58 21.92 -4.09
C LYS A 11 -8.46 22.43 -3.21
N GLU A 12 -8.70 22.59 -1.91
CA GLU A 12 -7.70 22.99 -0.94
C GLU A 12 -6.47 22.08 -0.99
N ALA A 13 -6.67 20.74 -1.05
CA ALA A 13 -5.59 19.76 -1.16
C ALA A 13 -4.82 19.87 -2.49
N VAL A 14 -5.51 20.14 -3.58
CA VAL A 14 -4.90 20.29 -4.92
C VAL A 14 -4.12 21.60 -5.03
N GLU A 15 -4.56 22.67 -4.37
CA GLU A 15 -3.96 24.01 -4.43
C GLU A 15 -2.79 24.18 -3.44
N THR A 16 -2.71 23.34 -2.39
CA THR A 16 -1.60 23.38 -1.42
C THR A 16 -0.37 22.70 -2.03
N LEU A 17 0.48 23.41 -2.75
CA LEU A 17 1.57 22.82 -3.54
C LEU A 17 2.84 22.55 -2.72
N GLU A 18 3.19 23.42 -1.81
CA GLU A 18 4.45 23.37 -1.06
C GLU A 18 4.25 22.84 0.36
N GLY A 19 5.32 22.28 0.90
CA GLY A 19 5.40 21.77 2.26
C GLY A 19 4.71 20.41 2.46
N PRO A 20 4.78 19.86 3.69
CA PRO A 20 4.18 18.58 4.00
C PRO A 20 2.65 18.70 4.10
N VAL A 21 1.95 17.75 3.47
CA VAL A 21 0.49 17.70 3.43
C VAL A 21 0.01 16.33 3.86
N LEU A 22 -0.87 16.29 4.85
CA LEU A 22 -1.58 15.09 5.26
C LEU A 22 -3.04 15.20 4.84
N ILE A 23 -3.44 14.35 3.90
CA ILE A 23 -4.84 14.26 3.46
C ILE A 23 -5.47 13.04 4.16
N LEU A 24 -6.31 13.31 5.15
CA LEU A 24 -7.12 12.29 5.81
C LEU A 24 -8.40 12.11 5.01
N ALA A 25 -8.53 11.01 4.29
CA ALA A 25 -9.60 10.83 3.33
C ALA A 25 -10.33 9.50 3.56
N GLY A 26 -11.57 9.58 4.02
CA GLY A 26 -12.38 8.40 4.23
C GLY A 26 -12.61 7.56 2.96
N ALA A 27 -13.20 6.38 3.14
CA ALA A 27 -13.59 5.53 2.03
C ALA A 27 -14.49 6.31 1.06
N GLY A 28 -14.22 6.20 -0.25
CA GLY A 28 -15.04 6.87 -1.27
C GLY A 28 -14.96 8.39 -1.31
N ALA A 29 -14.04 9.04 -0.57
CA ALA A 29 -13.88 10.50 -0.55
C ALA A 29 -13.03 11.05 -1.72
N GLY A 30 -12.61 10.21 -2.65
CA GLY A 30 -11.87 10.63 -3.84
C GLY A 30 -10.37 10.84 -3.61
N LYS A 31 -9.72 10.03 -2.74
CA LYS A 31 -8.26 10.03 -2.48
C LYS A 31 -7.45 10.13 -3.77
N THR A 32 -7.53 9.11 -4.62
CA THR A 32 -6.75 9.02 -5.87
C THR A 32 -7.05 10.17 -6.83
N LYS A 33 -8.34 10.61 -6.90
CA LYS A 33 -8.73 11.79 -7.70
C LYS A 33 -8.02 13.04 -7.21
N THR A 34 -7.94 13.24 -5.90
CA THR A 34 -7.27 14.41 -5.31
C THR A 34 -5.77 14.39 -5.60
N ILE A 35 -5.09 13.24 -5.43
CA ILE A 35 -3.65 13.11 -5.75
C ILE A 35 -3.39 13.41 -7.22
N THR A 36 -4.15 12.82 -8.14
CA THR A 36 -3.92 12.99 -9.59
C THR A 36 -4.14 14.43 -10.05
N HIS A 37 -5.14 15.12 -9.49
CA HIS A 37 -5.37 16.53 -9.77
C HIS A 37 -4.28 17.42 -9.14
N ARG A 38 -3.74 17.06 -7.97
CA ARG A 38 -2.61 17.76 -7.34
C ARG A 38 -1.36 17.63 -8.21
N ILE A 39 -1.05 16.43 -8.72
CA ILE A 39 0.06 16.21 -9.65
C ILE A 39 -0.11 17.09 -10.91
N LEU A 40 -1.30 17.10 -11.49
CA LEU A 40 -1.60 17.98 -12.62
C LEU A 40 -1.40 19.46 -12.26
N ASN A 41 -1.82 19.89 -11.07
CA ASN A 41 -1.68 21.28 -10.64
C ASN A 41 -0.22 21.69 -10.43
N LEU A 42 0.62 20.81 -9.88
CA LEU A 42 2.07 21.01 -9.80
C LEU A 42 2.67 21.25 -11.20
N ILE A 43 2.33 20.39 -12.15
CA ILE A 43 2.82 20.51 -13.53
C ILE A 43 2.37 21.83 -14.16
N LYS A 44 1.14 22.26 -13.93
CA LYS A 44 0.63 23.56 -14.40
C LYS A 44 1.34 24.77 -13.81
N ASN A 45 1.80 24.63 -12.58
CA ASN A 45 2.59 25.67 -11.91
C ASN A 45 4.10 25.57 -12.22
N GLY A 46 4.48 24.84 -13.29
CA GLY A 46 5.83 24.82 -13.83
C GLY A 46 6.75 23.75 -13.24
N VAL A 47 6.23 22.86 -12.38
CA VAL A 47 7.01 21.72 -11.91
C VAL A 47 7.20 20.71 -13.05
N LYS A 48 8.44 20.37 -13.36
CA LYS A 48 8.73 19.34 -14.38
C LYS A 48 8.14 18.01 -13.97
N PRO A 49 7.42 17.29 -14.83
CA PRO A 49 6.82 16.00 -14.48
C PRO A 49 7.82 15.00 -13.88
N SER A 50 9.05 14.96 -14.37
CA SER A 50 10.13 14.09 -13.87
C SER A 50 10.54 14.36 -12.41
N LYS A 51 10.19 15.53 -11.86
CA LYS A 51 10.44 15.90 -10.46
C LYS A 51 9.40 15.35 -9.48
N ILE A 52 8.41 14.65 -9.98
CA ILE A 52 7.28 14.16 -9.19
C ILE A 52 7.39 12.64 -9.04
N LEU A 53 7.42 12.18 -7.79
CA LEU A 53 7.31 10.79 -7.38
C LEU A 53 5.91 10.55 -6.81
N ALA A 54 5.22 9.50 -7.28
CA ALA A 54 3.96 9.06 -6.72
C ALA A 54 4.00 7.55 -6.45
N ILE A 55 3.66 7.17 -5.23
CA ILE A 55 3.79 5.80 -4.74
C ILE A 55 2.43 5.28 -4.29
N THR A 56 2.15 4.03 -4.66
CA THR A 56 0.97 3.29 -4.22
C THR A 56 1.36 1.89 -3.73
N PHE A 57 0.39 1.13 -3.20
CA PHE A 57 0.65 -0.20 -2.65
C PHE A 57 0.66 -1.32 -3.69
N THR A 58 -0.16 -1.21 -4.74
CA THR A 58 -0.34 -2.29 -5.72
C THR A 58 -0.01 -1.84 -7.13
N ASN A 59 0.46 -2.75 -7.97
CA ASN A 59 0.72 -2.47 -9.38
C ASN A 59 -0.55 -2.00 -10.11
N LYS A 60 -1.72 -2.55 -9.74
CA LYS A 60 -3.00 -2.11 -10.29
C LYS A 60 -3.27 -0.64 -9.98
N ALA A 61 -3.13 -0.25 -8.71
CA ALA A 61 -3.33 1.14 -8.29
C ALA A 61 -2.29 2.09 -8.92
N ALA A 62 -1.03 1.65 -9.06
CA ALA A 62 0.01 2.44 -9.72
C ALA A 62 -0.31 2.66 -11.21
N ASN A 63 -0.75 1.62 -11.92
CA ASN A 63 -1.14 1.74 -13.33
C ASN A 63 -2.37 2.63 -13.48
N GLU A 64 -3.39 2.46 -12.66
CA GLU A 64 -4.59 3.30 -12.67
C GLU A 64 -4.28 4.77 -12.37
N MET A 65 -3.43 5.03 -11.38
CA MET A 65 -2.98 6.39 -11.08
C MET A 65 -2.22 7.01 -12.25
N LYS A 66 -1.34 6.23 -12.87
CA LYS A 66 -0.54 6.65 -14.03
C LYS A 66 -1.44 7.00 -15.22
N GLU A 67 -2.39 6.13 -15.58
CA GLU A 67 -3.36 6.36 -16.64
C GLU A 67 -4.15 7.64 -16.38
N ARG A 68 -4.70 7.80 -15.19
CA ARG A 68 -5.45 8.99 -14.79
C ARG A 68 -4.63 10.28 -14.90
N VAL A 69 -3.36 10.26 -14.47
CA VAL A 69 -2.47 11.42 -14.57
C VAL A 69 -2.24 11.77 -16.05
N PHE A 70 -1.98 10.78 -16.91
CA PHE A 70 -1.77 11.00 -18.33
C PHE A 70 -3.01 11.50 -19.05
N ASP A 71 -4.19 10.93 -18.73
CA ASP A 71 -5.45 11.39 -19.27
C ASP A 71 -5.73 12.87 -18.91
N LEU A 72 -5.49 13.23 -17.65
CA LEU A 72 -5.67 14.59 -17.18
C LEU A 72 -4.71 15.58 -17.89
N ILE A 73 -3.45 15.18 -18.09
CA ILE A 73 -2.47 16.01 -18.82
C ILE A 73 -2.88 16.12 -20.29
N GLY A 74 -3.28 15.01 -20.93
CA GLY A 74 -3.70 14.99 -22.34
C GLY A 74 -4.98 15.79 -22.64
N GLN A 75 -5.90 15.84 -21.68
CA GLN A 75 -7.15 16.61 -21.79
C GLN A 75 -6.97 18.12 -21.57
N ASP A 76 -5.85 18.52 -20.95
CA ASP A 76 -5.61 19.92 -20.62
C ASP A 76 -4.89 20.65 -21.76
N LYS A 77 -5.68 21.24 -22.68
CA LYS A 77 -5.18 22.00 -23.83
C LYS A 77 -4.29 23.21 -23.49
N THR A 78 -4.20 23.59 -22.21
CA THR A 78 -3.34 24.70 -21.77
C THR A 78 -1.93 24.25 -21.47
N LEU A 79 -1.72 22.95 -21.32
CA LEU A 79 -0.40 22.34 -21.15
C LEU A 79 0.20 22.03 -22.52
N ASN A 80 1.06 22.93 -22.99
CA ASN A 80 1.83 22.74 -24.23
C ASN A 80 3.10 21.91 -23.93
N ILE A 81 2.99 20.84 -23.13
CA ILE A 81 4.11 19.99 -22.74
C ILE A 81 4.02 18.73 -23.58
N PRO A 82 4.97 18.52 -24.53
CA PRO A 82 5.11 17.22 -25.15
C PRO A 82 5.53 16.24 -24.04
N ILE A 83 4.64 15.33 -23.64
CA ILE A 83 5.01 14.24 -22.73
C ILE A 83 5.94 13.32 -23.51
N THR A 84 7.22 13.61 -23.45
CA THR A 84 8.24 12.68 -23.94
C THR A 84 8.35 11.52 -22.96
N PHE A 85 8.85 10.39 -23.41
CA PHE A 85 9.02 9.20 -22.58
C PHE A 85 9.91 9.45 -21.34
N THR A 86 10.73 10.50 -21.39
CA THR A 86 11.70 10.93 -20.35
C THR A 86 11.15 11.98 -19.38
N GLU A 87 10.07 12.69 -19.72
CA GLU A 87 9.52 13.78 -18.91
C GLU A 87 8.14 13.43 -18.34
N LYS A 88 8.04 12.32 -17.61
CA LYS A 88 6.80 11.89 -16.96
C LYS A 88 7.00 11.75 -15.46
N PRO A 89 5.93 11.89 -14.64
CA PRO A 89 5.98 11.54 -13.22
C PRO A 89 6.38 10.08 -13.03
N PHE A 90 7.20 9.84 -12.02
CA PHE A 90 7.56 8.47 -11.62
C PHE A 90 6.46 7.91 -10.73
N VAL A 91 5.52 7.18 -11.33
CA VAL A 91 4.42 6.53 -10.61
C VAL A 91 4.73 5.05 -10.47
N SER A 92 4.80 4.54 -9.24
CA SER A 92 5.21 3.16 -8.98
C SER A 92 4.66 2.62 -7.66
N THR A 93 5.00 1.35 -7.36
CA THR A 93 4.89 0.80 -6.01
C THR A 93 6.20 0.99 -5.25
N PHE A 94 6.18 0.86 -3.90
CA PHE A 94 7.39 0.87 -3.09
C PHE A 94 8.44 -0.13 -3.57
N HIS A 95 8.01 -1.35 -3.91
CA HIS A 95 8.93 -2.39 -4.40
C HIS A 95 9.54 -2.04 -5.76
N ALA A 96 8.77 -1.49 -6.68
CA ALA A 96 9.29 -1.05 -7.97
C ALA A 96 10.26 0.14 -7.84
N LEU A 97 10.00 1.06 -6.91
CA LEU A 97 10.94 2.11 -6.52
C LEU A 97 12.23 1.50 -5.96
N GLY A 98 12.12 0.50 -5.06
CA GLY A 98 13.26 -0.22 -4.53
C GLY A 98 14.11 -0.88 -5.60
N VAL A 99 13.48 -1.57 -6.55
CA VAL A 99 14.16 -2.16 -7.72
C VAL A 99 14.91 -1.10 -8.52
N HIS A 100 14.29 0.05 -8.76
CA HIS A 100 14.92 1.16 -9.50
C HIS A 100 16.17 1.65 -8.78
N ILE A 101 16.09 1.99 -7.50
CA ILE A 101 17.20 2.51 -6.70
C ILE A 101 18.33 1.47 -6.57
N ILE A 102 18.00 0.19 -6.33
CA ILE A 102 18.99 -0.88 -6.20
C ILE A 102 19.69 -1.15 -7.53
N LYS A 103 18.98 -1.14 -8.69
CA LYS A 103 19.61 -1.31 -9.99
C LYS A 103 20.64 -0.23 -10.32
N GLU A 104 20.44 0.98 -9.83
CA GLU A 104 21.37 2.09 -10.04
C GLU A 104 22.54 2.08 -9.04
N ASN A 105 22.29 1.70 -7.79
CA ASN A 105 23.23 1.94 -6.69
C ASN A 105 23.62 0.67 -5.92
N GLY A 106 23.05 -0.49 -6.24
CA GLY A 106 23.22 -1.73 -5.48
C GLY A 106 24.68 -2.24 -5.42
N ALA A 107 25.52 -1.83 -6.36
CA ALA A 107 26.96 -2.16 -6.34
C ALA A 107 27.64 -1.74 -5.04
N LEU A 108 27.18 -0.67 -4.39
CA LEU A 108 27.68 -0.21 -3.07
C LEU A 108 27.33 -1.17 -1.92
N LEU A 109 26.38 -2.06 -2.13
CA LEU A 109 26.03 -3.15 -1.21
C LEU A 109 26.48 -4.53 -1.73
N GLY A 110 27.31 -4.57 -2.78
CA GLY A 110 27.72 -5.82 -3.41
C GLY A 110 26.64 -6.52 -4.23
N ILE A 111 25.53 -5.81 -4.53
CA ILE A 111 24.40 -6.37 -5.27
C ILE A 111 24.61 -6.18 -6.77
N SER A 112 24.51 -7.27 -7.53
CA SER A 112 24.57 -7.24 -8.99
C SER A 112 23.38 -6.45 -9.56
N ARG A 113 23.59 -5.69 -10.64
CA ARG A 113 22.49 -5.01 -11.34
C ARG A 113 21.44 -5.99 -11.91
N ASN A 114 21.85 -7.20 -12.22
CA ASN A 114 21.01 -8.26 -12.77
C ASN A 114 20.64 -9.29 -11.68
N PHE A 115 20.17 -8.81 -10.53
CA PHE A 115 19.66 -9.68 -9.47
C PHE A 115 18.30 -10.28 -9.85
N THR A 116 18.03 -11.48 -9.36
CA THR A 116 16.73 -12.14 -9.43
C THR A 116 15.87 -11.73 -8.23
N ILE A 117 14.56 -11.68 -8.40
CA ILE A 117 13.63 -11.42 -7.30
C ILE A 117 12.93 -12.72 -6.96
N TYR A 118 13.11 -13.18 -5.73
CA TYR A 118 12.40 -14.33 -5.19
C TYR A 118 10.97 -13.95 -4.83
N ASP A 119 10.03 -14.76 -5.31
CA ASP A 119 8.66 -14.70 -4.82
C ASP A 119 8.54 -15.39 -3.45
N ARG A 120 7.32 -15.41 -2.91
CA ARG A 120 7.07 -16.06 -1.61
C ARG A 120 7.30 -17.57 -1.64
N GLY A 121 7.05 -18.24 -2.79
CA GLY A 121 7.28 -19.66 -2.98
C GLY A 121 8.78 -19.99 -2.99
N ASP A 122 9.56 -19.19 -3.72
CA ASP A 122 11.00 -19.31 -3.78
C ASP A 122 11.62 -19.07 -2.41
N SER A 123 11.22 -17.99 -1.73
CA SER A 123 11.68 -17.67 -0.37
C SER A 123 11.36 -18.79 0.62
N LYS A 124 10.13 -19.35 0.58
CA LYS A 124 9.76 -20.46 1.45
C LYS A 124 10.59 -21.72 1.17
N ARG A 125 10.89 -21.99 -0.10
CA ARG A 125 11.75 -23.13 -0.51
C ARG A 125 13.19 -22.94 0.00
N ALA A 126 13.75 -21.73 -0.13
CA ALA A 126 15.08 -21.41 0.36
C ALA A 126 15.16 -21.51 1.91
N ILE A 127 14.13 -21.09 2.62
CA ILE A 127 14.05 -21.29 4.09
C ILE A 127 13.98 -22.78 4.44
N LYS A 128 13.24 -23.60 3.67
CA LYS A 128 13.21 -25.04 3.86
C LYS A 128 14.59 -25.65 3.69
N ASN A 129 15.30 -25.30 2.63
CA ASN A 129 16.67 -25.77 2.38
C ASN A 129 17.61 -25.34 3.53
N ALA A 130 17.50 -24.09 4.01
CA ALA A 130 18.27 -23.59 5.13
C ALA A 130 18.03 -24.39 6.43
N LEU A 131 16.77 -24.76 6.71
CA LEU A 131 16.42 -25.61 7.86
C LEU A 131 17.06 -27.02 7.73
N GLU A 132 16.96 -27.64 6.56
CA GLU A 132 17.53 -28.96 6.27
C GLU A 132 19.06 -28.95 6.40
N GLU A 133 19.76 -27.91 5.89
CA GLU A 133 21.21 -27.76 6.00
C GLU A 133 21.71 -27.67 7.45
N ILE A 134 20.91 -27.08 8.36
CA ILE A 134 21.29 -26.98 9.79
C ILE A 134 20.73 -28.12 10.62
N GLY A 135 20.13 -29.14 9.99
CA GLY A 135 19.62 -30.34 10.65
C GLY A 135 18.34 -30.14 11.47
N LEU A 136 17.52 -29.13 11.14
CA LEU A 136 16.26 -28.86 11.82
C LEU A 136 15.08 -29.47 11.07
N ASP A 137 14.17 -30.11 11.81
CA ASP A 137 12.97 -30.74 11.24
C ASP A 137 11.97 -29.66 10.76
N THR A 138 11.65 -29.70 9.47
CA THR A 138 10.69 -28.78 8.83
C THR A 138 9.24 -28.97 9.26
N LYS A 139 8.92 -30.11 9.94
CA LYS A 139 7.62 -30.31 10.58
C LYS A 139 7.53 -29.58 11.91
N GLN A 140 8.61 -29.52 12.66
CA GLN A 140 8.69 -28.79 13.92
C GLN A 140 8.85 -27.28 13.68
N TYR A 141 9.64 -26.88 12.68
CA TYR A 141 9.87 -25.49 12.30
C TYR A 141 9.29 -25.23 10.91
N GLU A 142 8.03 -24.85 10.89
CA GLU A 142 7.31 -24.61 9.63
C GLU A 142 8.00 -23.46 8.84
N PRO A 143 8.47 -23.71 7.58
CA PRO A 143 9.24 -22.73 6.82
C PRO A 143 8.55 -21.39 6.63
N GLY A 144 7.21 -21.38 6.48
CA GLY A 144 6.45 -20.13 6.36
C GLY A 144 6.37 -19.33 7.66
N ALA A 145 6.41 -20.00 8.83
CA ALA A 145 6.45 -19.31 10.13
C ALA A 145 7.81 -18.61 10.32
N ILE A 146 8.90 -19.29 9.98
CA ILE A 146 10.26 -18.70 10.00
C ILE A 146 10.36 -17.54 9.02
N LEU A 147 9.89 -17.73 7.76
CA LEU A 147 9.88 -16.67 6.76
C LEU A 147 9.07 -15.45 7.24
N ASN A 148 7.92 -15.66 7.86
CA ASN A 148 7.11 -14.57 8.41
C ASN A 148 7.84 -13.81 9.54
N ALA A 149 8.59 -14.53 10.39
CA ALA A 149 9.40 -13.91 11.44
C ALA A 149 10.51 -13.02 10.83
N ILE A 150 11.24 -13.52 9.83
CA ILE A 150 12.28 -12.77 9.12
C ILE A 150 11.67 -11.55 8.41
N SER A 151 10.58 -11.73 7.68
CA SER A 151 9.88 -10.68 6.95
C SER A 151 9.43 -9.55 7.88
N ARG A 152 8.87 -9.88 9.05
CA ARG A 152 8.48 -8.89 10.05
C ARG A 152 9.67 -8.07 10.55
N GLU A 153 10.80 -8.69 10.81
CA GLU A 153 12.00 -7.98 11.29
C GLU A 153 12.61 -7.11 10.17
N LYS A 154 12.69 -7.61 8.93
CA LYS A 154 13.09 -6.82 7.76
C LYS A 154 12.17 -5.64 7.54
N GLY A 155 10.84 -5.85 7.61
CA GLY A 155 9.83 -4.79 7.49
C GLY A 155 9.91 -3.74 8.61
N GLY A 156 10.41 -4.13 9.80
CA GLY A 156 10.76 -3.24 10.91
C GLY A 156 12.11 -2.55 10.77
N GLY A 157 12.82 -2.72 9.64
CA GLY A 157 14.10 -2.07 9.36
C GLY A 157 15.32 -2.75 9.98
N LYS A 158 15.19 -3.97 10.52
CA LYS A 158 16.31 -4.70 11.12
C LYS A 158 17.04 -5.55 10.10
N THR A 159 18.37 -5.43 10.11
CA THR A 159 19.27 -6.36 9.40
C THR A 159 19.49 -7.62 10.24
N LEU A 160 19.97 -8.69 9.60
CA LEU A 160 20.38 -9.90 10.32
C LEU A 160 21.38 -9.60 11.45
N SER A 161 22.36 -8.74 11.22
CA SER A 161 23.33 -8.33 12.23
C SER A 161 22.68 -7.66 13.45
N ALA A 162 21.74 -6.72 13.22
CA ALA A 162 21.00 -6.08 14.29
C ALA A 162 20.10 -7.06 15.07
N TYR A 163 19.47 -7.99 14.33
CA TYR A 163 18.64 -9.02 14.93
C TYR A 163 19.44 -9.98 15.80
N LYS A 164 20.62 -10.45 15.34
CA LYS A 164 21.54 -11.32 16.06
C LYS A 164 21.97 -10.74 17.41
N ASN A 165 22.21 -9.44 17.45
CA ASN A 165 22.67 -8.77 18.69
C ASN A 165 21.54 -8.56 19.71
N SER A 166 20.27 -8.64 19.32
CA SER A 166 19.12 -8.37 20.18
C SER A 166 18.47 -9.62 20.78
N ASN A 167 18.84 -10.84 20.32
CA ASN A 167 18.05 -12.04 20.58
C ASN A 167 18.56 -12.90 21.71
N LYS A 168 17.64 -13.33 22.56
CA LYS A 168 17.90 -14.15 23.75
C LYS A 168 17.00 -15.38 23.85
N GLU A 169 15.82 -15.38 23.24
CA GLU A 169 14.86 -16.49 23.30
C GLU A 169 15.23 -17.62 22.34
N TYR A 170 14.85 -18.86 22.69
CA TYR A 170 15.20 -20.04 21.90
C TYR A 170 14.74 -19.98 20.45
N PHE A 171 13.48 -19.64 20.21
CA PHE A 171 12.93 -19.52 18.86
C PHE A 171 13.69 -18.45 18.02
N GLN A 172 14.01 -17.32 18.64
CA GLN A 172 14.77 -16.26 17.98
C GLN A 172 16.18 -16.70 17.57
N LYS A 173 16.82 -17.57 18.38
CA LYS A 173 18.12 -18.16 18.01
C LYS A 173 17.99 -19.06 16.77
N ILE A 174 16.93 -19.87 16.70
CA ILE A 174 16.63 -20.68 15.51
C ILE A 174 16.40 -19.78 14.30
N VAL A 175 15.56 -18.76 14.43
CA VAL A 175 15.34 -17.78 13.33
C VAL A 175 16.65 -17.16 12.87
N THR A 176 17.55 -16.81 13.81
CA THR A 176 18.87 -16.24 13.47
C THR A 176 19.70 -17.20 12.62
N GLN A 177 19.82 -18.47 13.03
CA GLN A 177 20.60 -19.48 12.30
C GLN A 177 20.04 -19.74 10.89
N VAL A 178 18.70 -19.83 10.80
CA VAL A 178 18.03 -20.01 9.50
C VAL A 178 18.21 -18.77 8.64
N TRP A 179 18.08 -17.57 9.19
CA TRP A 179 18.26 -16.31 8.45
C TRP A 179 19.70 -16.18 7.90
N GLU A 180 20.73 -16.57 8.68
CA GLU A 180 22.12 -16.61 8.20
C GLU A 180 22.26 -17.48 6.96
N LYS A 181 21.70 -18.68 6.98
CA LYS A 181 21.72 -19.61 5.84
C LYS A 181 20.89 -19.08 4.67
N TYR A 182 19.73 -18.54 4.94
CA TYR A 182 18.86 -17.94 3.93
C TYR A 182 19.54 -16.78 3.19
N GLU A 183 20.20 -15.85 3.90
CA GLU A 183 20.98 -14.79 3.25
C GLU A 183 22.16 -15.34 2.44
N ALA A 184 22.81 -16.41 2.91
CA ALA A 184 23.88 -17.06 2.14
C ALA A 184 23.35 -17.63 0.82
N ILE A 185 22.18 -18.29 0.83
CA ILE A 185 21.52 -18.80 -0.37
C ILE A 185 21.18 -17.64 -1.33
N LEU A 186 20.53 -16.58 -0.83
CA LEU A 186 20.17 -15.42 -1.65
C LEU A 186 21.42 -14.78 -2.30
N ASN A 187 22.50 -14.63 -1.54
CA ASN A 187 23.76 -14.08 -2.05
C ASN A 187 24.41 -14.97 -3.11
N GLN A 188 24.44 -16.29 -2.89
CA GLN A 188 24.99 -17.26 -3.85
C GLN A 188 24.21 -17.22 -5.17
N GLU A 189 22.89 -17.11 -5.12
CA GLU A 189 22.01 -17.05 -6.28
C GLU A 189 21.84 -15.64 -6.86
N LYS A 190 22.54 -14.65 -6.29
CA LYS A 190 22.44 -13.23 -6.66
C LYS A 190 20.99 -12.75 -6.67
N SER A 191 20.24 -13.15 -5.66
CA SER A 191 18.80 -12.90 -5.54
C SER A 191 18.48 -12.01 -4.35
N LEU A 192 17.36 -11.32 -4.43
CA LEU A 192 16.77 -10.56 -3.35
C LEU A 192 15.31 -11.02 -3.16
N ASP A 193 14.83 -11.08 -1.92
CA ASP A 193 13.41 -11.23 -1.66
C ASP A 193 12.67 -9.88 -1.70
N PHE A 194 11.34 -9.90 -1.59
CA PHE A 194 10.56 -8.66 -1.59
C PHE A 194 10.90 -7.72 -0.44
N ASP A 195 11.22 -8.26 0.75
CA ASP A 195 11.58 -7.45 1.91
C ASP A 195 12.96 -6.80 1.72
N ASP A 196 13.89 -7.50 1.06
CA ASP A 196 15.20 -6.96 0.70
C ASP A 196 15.11 -5.75 -0.23
N LEU A 197 14.14 -5.74 -1.17
CA LEU A 197 13.96 -4.60 -2.07
C LEU A 197 13.72 -3.31 -1.29
N LEU A 198 13.01 -3.38 -0.19
CA LEU A 198 12.74 -2.24 0.68
C LEU A 198 13.88 -1.97 1.65
N LEU A 199 14.32 -2.99 2.39
CA LEU A 199 15.35 -2.86 3.41
C LEU A 199 16.68 -2.37 2.83
N LYS A 200 17.14 -2.97 1.73
CA LYS A 200 18.39 -2.57 1.05
C LYS A 200 18.29 -1.14 0.48
N THR A 201 17.12 -0.74 -0.01
CA THR A 201 16.86 0.64 -0.43
C THR A 201 16.97 1.61 0.74
N ALA A 202 16.35 1.31 1.88
CA ALA A 202 16.46 2.16 3.07
C ALA A 202 17.91 2.24 3.57
N ILE A 203 18.67 1.14 3.52
CA ILE A 203 20.09 1.10 3.88
C ILE A 203 20.93 1.97 2.93
N LEU A 204 20.71 1.88 1.61
CA LEU A 204 21.39 2.74 0.63
C LEU A 204 21.14 4.23 0.91
N LEU A 205 19.89 4.61 1.08
CA LEU A 205 19.52 6.00 1.35
C LEU A 205 20.03 6.49 2.71
N ARG A 206 20.08 5.64 3.73
CA ARG A 206 20.54 5.99 5.07
C ARG A 206 22.06 6.16 5.13
N ASN A 207 22.79 5.24 4.53
CA ASN A 207 24.25 5.16 4.69
C ASN A 207 25.03 5.95 3.64
N HIS A 208 24.42 6.32 2.52
CA HIS A 208 25.10 7.00 1.42
C HIS A 208 24.45 8.35 1.12
N GLU A 209 24.99 9.40 1.73
CA GLU A 209 24.50 10.78 1.58
C GLU A 209 24.48 11.25 0.12
N SER A 210 25.48 10.84 -0.68
CA SER A 210 25.55 11.18 -2.12
C SER A 210 24.35 10.65 -2.90
N ILE A 211 23.92 9.40 -2.61
CA ILE A 211 22.71 8.81 -3.23
C ILE A 211 21.48 9.57 -2.77
N ARG A 212 21.36 9.85 -1.48
CA ARG A 212 20.22 10.60 -0.94
C ARG A 212 20.13 11.99 -1.59
N LYS A 213 21.25 12.72 -1.67
CA LYS A 213 21.32 14.02 -2.35
C LYS A 213 20.96 13.93 -3.82
N HIS A 214 21.38 12.87 -4.54
CA HIS A 214 21.00 12.65 -5.91
C HIS A 214 19.47 12.56 -6.03
N TYR A 215 18.82 11.69 -5.27
CA TYR A 215 17.35 11.54 -5.33
C TYR A 215 16.59 12.78 -4.84
N HIS A 216 17.14 13.59 -3.93
CA HIS A 216 16.57 14.90 -3.60
C HIS A 216 16.56 15.88 -4.80
N THR A 217 17.45 15.70 -5.78
CA THR A 217 17.44 16.48 -7.02
C THR A 217 16.58 15.85 -8.11
N VAL A 218 16.38 14.53 -8.05
CA VAL A 218 15.51 13.80 -9.00
C VAL A 218 14.05 14.04 -8.63
N TRP A 219 13.66 13.82 -7.39
CA TRP A 219 12.28 13.96 -6.93
C TRP A 219 12.16 15.09 -5.90
N GLU A 220 11.51 16.17 -6.31
CA GLU A 220 11.27 17.35 -5.46
C GLU A 220 9.91 17.28 -4.77
N TYR A 221 8.96 16.52 -5.34
CA TYR A 221 7.59 16.34 -4.83
C TYR A 221 7.26 14.86 -4.72
N ILE A 222 6.89 14.45 -3.51
CA ILE A 222 6.60 13.04 -3.19
C ILE A 222 5.13 12.91 -2.81
N HIS A 223 4.43 11.96 -3.42
CA HIS A 223 3.05 11.64 -3.13
C HIS A 223 2.94 10.17 -2.72
N VAL A 224 2.25 9.87 -1.63
CA VAL A 224 2.05 8.50 -1.16
C VAL A 224 0.57 8.27 -0.91
N ASP A 225 -0.02 7.30 -1.62
CA ASP A 225 -1.39 6.84 -1.40
C ASP A 225 -1.42 5.68 -0.40
N GLU A 226 -2.56 5.50 0.29
CA GLU A 226 -2.80 4.47 1.31
C GLU A 226 -1.72 4.45 2.43
N TYR A 227 -1.30 5.62 2.88
CA TYR A 227 -0.16 5.79 3.80
C TYR A 227 -0.32 5.05 5.13
N GLN A 228 -1.55 4.77 5.58
CA GLN A 228 -1.85 4.00 6.79
C GLN A 228 -1.38 2.54 6.73
N ASP A 229 -1.10 2.01 5.53
CA ASP A 229 -0.67 0.64 5.32
C ASP A 229 0.86 0.50 5.19
N THR A 230 1.61 1.60 5.40
CA THR A 230 3.08 1.58 5.37
C THR A 230 3.67 0.90 6.60
N ASN A 231 4.75 0.12 6.37
CA ASN A 231 5.60 -0.39 7.43
C ASN A 231 6.75 0.59 7.74
N GLN A 232 7.55 0.28 8.76
CA GLN A 232 8.66 1.15 9.19
C GLN A 232 9.69 1.42 8.10
N VAL A 233 10.04 0.44 7.28
CA VAL A 233 11.03 0.61 6.20
C VAL A 233 10.48 1.53 5.10
N GLN A 234 9.22 1.39 4.75
CA GLN A 234 8.56 2.26 3.77
C GLN A 234 8.47 3.70 4.28
N TYR A 235 8.13 3.87 5.56
CA TYR A 235 8.19 5.17 6.24
C TYR A 235 9.60 5.78 6.17
N ASP A 236 10.65 5.01 6.52
CA ASP A 236 12.03 5.46 6.47
C ASP A 236 12.45 5.91 5.05
N ILE A 237 12.05 5.16 4.01
CA ILE A 237 12.33 5.52 2.61
C ILE A 237 11.72 6.88 2.29
N ILE A 238 10.43 7.11 2.61
CA ILE A 238 9.76 8.38 2.34
C ILE A 238 10.40 9.52 3.12
N ARG A 239 10.68 9.32 4.40
CA ARG A 239 11.36 10.31 5.25
C ARG A 239 12.71 10.72 4.67
N LEU A 240 13.55 9.74 4.28
CA LEU A 240 14.87 10.01 3.72
C LEU A 240 14.81 10.71 2.35
N LEU A 241 13.84 10.38 1.51
CA LEU A 241 13.64 11.04 0.22
C LEU A 241 13.06 12.46 0.37
N GLY A 242 12.20 12.68 1.36
CA GLY A 242 11.56 13.98 1.62
C GLY A 242 12.35 14.93 2.50
N GLU A 243 13.47 14.50 3.11
CA GLU A 243 14.25 15.22 4.12
C GLU A 243 14.66 16.64 3.73
N LYS A 244 14.92 16.87 2.44
CA LYS A 244 15.42 18.17 1.97
C LYS A 244 14.31 19.17 1.61
N THR A 245 13.28 18.69 0.93
CA THR A 245 12.26 19.58 0.35
C THR A 245 11.03 19.70 1.22
N HIS A 246 10.77 18.72 2.08
CA HIS A 246 9.54 18.57 2.85
C HIS A 246 8.25 18.56 1.99
N ASN A 247 8.38 18.53 0.66
CA ASN A 247 7.23 18.46 -0.25
C ASN A 247 6.68 17.03 -0.32
N VAL A 248 6.23 16.53 0.82
CA VAL A 248 5.68 15.19 1.00
C VAL A 248 4.17 15.29 1.23
N CYS A 249 3.39 14.79 0.29
CA CYS A 249 1.95 14.69 0.38
C CYS A 249 1.54 13.24 0.61
N VAL A 250 1.05 12.93 1.79
CA VAL A 250 0.54 11.59 2.11
C VAL A 250 -0.97 11.60 2.19
N VAL A 251 -1.58 10.55 1.65
CA VAL A 251 -3.03 10.37 1.65
C VAL A 251 -3.36 9.03 2.27
N GLY A 252 -4.31 9.00 3.17
CA GLY A 252 -4.68 7.77 3.82
C GLY A 252 -5.88 7.88 4.73
N ASP A 253 -6.23 6.76 5.30
CA ASP A 253 -7.32 6.61 6.26
C ASP A 253 -6.92 5.62 7.36
N GLY A 254 -6.61 6.13 8.55
CA GLY A 254 -6.30 5.28 9.70
C GLY A 254 -7.40 4.25 10.03
N ASP A 255 -8.65 4.58 9.72
CA ASP A 255 -9.77 3.65 9.92
C ASP A 255 -9.79 2.48 8.92
N GLN A 256 -9.02 2.56 7.82
CA GLN A 256 -8.84 1.52 6.81
C GLN A 256 -7.52 0.74 6.97
N SER A 257 -6.75 0.95 8.04
CA SER A 257 -5.52 0.20 8.32
C SER A 257 -5.85 -1.24 8.72
N ILE A 258 -5.80 -2.15 7.75
CA ILE A 258 -6.12 -3.59 7.93
C ILE A 258 -4.92 -4.52 7.69
N TYR A 259 -3.73 -3.96 7.42
CA TYR A 259 -2.51 -4.71 7.12
C TYR A 259 -1.50 -4.75 8.28
N GLY A 260 -1.92 -4.49 9.53
CA GLY A 260 -1.06 -4.62 10.71
C GLY A 260 -0.41 -6.01 10.84
N TRP A 261 -1.10 -7.08 10.43
CA TRP A 261 -0.56 -8.44 10.39
C TRP A 261 0.55 -8.64 9.33
N ARG A 262 0.68 -7.70 8.38
CA ARG A 262 1.79 -7.62 7.39
C ARG A 262 2.87 -6.62 7.79
N GLY A 263 2.81 -6.09 9.01
CA GLY A 263 3.79 -5.13 9.52
C GLY A 263 3.46 -3.67 9.23
N ALA A 264 2.26 -3.35 8.72
CA ALA A 264 1.80 -1.96 8.62
C ALA A 264 1.72 -1.34 10.02
N ASP A 265 2.17 -0.09 10.13
CA ASP A 265 2.13 0.67 11.38
C ASP A 265 1.25 1.93 11.21
N ILE A 266 0.08 1.90 11.81
CA ILE A 266 -0.84 3.04 11.85
C ILE A 266 -0.17 4.28 12.49
N GLY A 267 0.84 4.08 13.32
CA GLY A 267 1.63 5.17 13.91
C GLY A 267 2.22 6.10 12.86
N ASN A 268 2.55 5.61 11.67
CA ASN A 268 3.11 6.41 10.59
C ASN A 268 2.17 7.54 10.16
N ILE A 269 0.89 7.27 9.98
CA ILE A 269 -0.09 8.32 9.61
C ILE A 269 -0.50 9.17 10.81
N LEU A 270 -0.58 8.57 12.02
CA LEU A 270 -0.98 9.30 13.23
C LEU A 270 0.09 10.29 13.69
N ASN A 271 1.37 9.96 13.49
CA ASN A 271 2.51 10.75 13.93
C ASN A 271 3.12 11.64 12.82
N PHE A 272 2.53 11.69 11.63
CA PHE A 272 3.06 12.47 10.51
C PHE A 272 3.29 13.95 10.86
N GLU A 273 2.38 14.56 11.64
CA GLU A 273 2.53 15.96 12.10
C GLU A 273 3.64 16.14 13.15
N LYS A 274 4.06 15.07 13.83
CA LYS A 274 5.21 15.14 14.74
C LYS A 274 6.53 15.14 13.97
N GLU A 275 6.58 14.39 12.87
CA GLU A 275 7.74 14.37 11.97
C GLU A 275 7.86 15.67 11.18
N TYR A 276 6.74 16.21 10.73
CA TYR A 276 6.65 17.46 9.97
C TYR A 276 5.73 18.43 10.70
N PRO A 277 6.25 19.25 11.65
CA PRO A 277 5.41 20.16 12.46
C PRO A 277 4.63 21.20 11.65
N GLU A 278 5.13 21.56 10.45
CA GLU A 278 4.50 22.49 9.53
C GLU A 278 3.40 21.86 8.64
N THR A 279 3.04 20.61 8.92
CA THR A 279 2.09 19.86 8.12
C THR A 279 0.73 20.55 8.00
N LYS A 280 0.26 20.74 6.78
CA LYS A 280 -1.12 21.09 6.50
C LYS A 280 -1.99 19.84 6.48
N VAL A 281 -2.90 19.73 7.44
CA VAL A 281 -3.88 18.63 7.52
C VAL A 281 -5.17 19.02 6.80
N ILE A 282 -5.61 18.18 5.87
CA ILE A 282 -6.86 18.37 5.10
C ILE A 282 -7.69 17.12 5.22
N ILE A 283 -8.96 17.28 5.67
CA ILE A 283 -9.87 16.15 5.90
C ILE A 283 -10.92 16.11 4.78
N LEU A 284 -10.98 14.97 4.07
CA LEU A 284 -11.97 14.70 3.03
C LEU A 284 -13.06 13.80 3.62
N GLU A 285 -14.20 14.41 3.96
CA GLU A 285 -15.33 13.73 4.63
C GLU A 285 -16.49 13.41 3.69
N GLU A 286 -16.59 14.08 2.53
CA GLU A 286 -17.67 13.86 1.57
C GLU A 286 -17.43 12.56 0.78
N ASN A 287 -18.30 11.58 1.00
CA ASN A 287 -18.27 10.28 0.32
C ASN A 287 -19.15 10.33 -0.93
N TYR A 288 -18.59 9.85 -2.05
CA TYR A 288 -19.26 9.80 -3.36
C TYR A 288 -19.61 8.38 -3.80
N ARG A 289 -19.27 7.38 -2.98
CA ARG A 289 -19.42 5.96 -3.32
C ARG A 289 -20.71 5.36 -2.77
N SER A 290 -21.02 5.65 -1.52
CA SER A 290 -22.04 4.93 -0.74
C SER A 290 -23.29 5.77 -0.52
N THR A 291 -24.42 5.09 -0.24
CA THR A 291 -25.66 5.71 0.21
C THR A 291 -25.56 6.12 1.67
N GLN A 292 -26.51 6.94 2.13
CA GLN A 292 -26.57 7.44 3.50
C GLN A 292 -26.71 6.31 4.53
N THR A 293 -27.52 5.29 4.24
CA THR A 293 -27.73 4.11 5.11
C THR A 293 -26.42 3.38 5.38
N ILE A 294 -25.63 3.12 4.32
CA ILE A 294 -24.32 2.45 4.43
C ILE A 294 -23.36 3.28 5.28
N LEU A 295 -23.28 4.60 5.04
CA LEU A 295 -22.37 5.46 5.79
C LEU A 295 -22.76 5.59 7.27
N THR A 296 -24.05 5.65 7.57
CA THR A 296 -24.53 5.69 8.96
C THR A 296 -24.09 4.44 9.72
N ALA A 297 -24.24 3.26 9.12
CA ALA A 297 -23.79 2.02 9.72
C ALA A 297 -22.25 1.97 9.89
N ALA A 298 -21.52 2.35 8.84
CA ALA A 298 -20.05 2.39 8.87
C ALA A 298 -19.52 3.36 9.94
N ASN A 299 -20.07 4.56 10.03
CA ASN A 299 -19.72 5.54 11.06
C ASN A 299 -20.00 5.02 12.47
N ASN A 300 -21.11 4.29 12.69
CA ASN A 300 -21.44 3.72 14.00
C ASN A 300 -20.47 2.60 14.41
N VAL A 301 -20.00 1.79 13.46
CA VAL A 301 -18.99 0.74 13.73
C VAL A 301 -17.66 1.38 14.05
N ILE A 302 -17.20 2.32 13.21
CA ILE A 302 -15.83 2.85 13.31
C ILE A 302 -15.62 3.77 14.53
N LYS A 303 -16.66 4.36 15.08
CA LYS A 303 -16.61 5.16 16.33
C LYS A 303 -16.06 4.38 17.52
N LYS A 304 -16.07 3.05 17.47
CA LYS A 304 -15.51 2.18 18.53
C LYS A 304 -13.98 2.09 18.49
N ASN A 305 -13.34 2.51 17.40
CA ASN A 305 -11.90 2.55 17.32
C ASN A 305 -11.34 3.70 18.17
N VAL A 306 -10.32 3.38 18.98
CA VAL A 306 -9.68 4.35 19.90
C VAL A 306 -8.52 5.08 19.21
N MET A 307 -7.69 4.37 18.45
CA MET A 307 -6.53 4.93 17.76
C MET A 307 -6.94 5.49 16.39
N ARG A 308 -7.46 6.72 16.38
CA ARG A 308 -7.91 7.35 15.13
C ARG A 308 -7.79 8.88 15.18
N LYS A 309 -7.69 9.51 14.02
CA LYS A 309 -7.99 10.93 13.85
C LYS A 309 -9.48 11.06 13.53
N GLU A 310 -10.18 11.90 14.27
CA GLU A 310 -11.62 12.06 14.10
C GLU A 310 -11.97 12.60 12.72
N LYS A 311 -12.95 11.99 12.09
CA LYS A 311 -13.63 12.42 10.88
C LYS A 311 -15.02 11.88 10.86
N ASN A 312 -15.94 12.57 10.20
CA ASN A 312 -17.33 12.16 10.09
C ASN A 312 -17.76 12.13 8.63
N LEU A 313 -17.81 10.92 8.07
CA LEU A 313 -18.17 10.75 6.67
C LEU A 313 -19.65 11.07 6.46
N PHE A 314 -19.92 11.89 5.46
CA PHE A 314 -21.27 12.20 5.00
C PHE A 314 -21.38 12.05 3.48
N THR A 315 -22.57 11.91 2.96
CA THR A 315 -22.85 11.87 1.52
C THR A 315 -24.05 12.71 1.16
N LYS A 316 -24.08 13.18 -0.08
CA LYS A 316 -25.25 13.80 -0.73
C LYS A 316 -26.05 12.79 -1.55
N ASN A 317 -25.60 11.55 -1.61
CA ASN A 317 -26.34 10.47 -2.27
C ASN A 317 -27.65 10.18 -1.51
N ALA A 318 -28.59 9.55 -2.18
CA ALA A 318 -29.87 9.14 -1.60
C ALA A 318 -29.66 8.22 -0.37
N GLU A 319 -30.69 8.04 0.41
CA GLU A 319 -30.71 7.17 1.59
C GLU A 319 -30.34 5.73 1.20
N GLY A 320 -30.87 5.25 0.07
CA GLY A 320 -30.60 3.90 -0.44
C GLY A 320 -31.38 2.81 0.29
N GLU A 321 -31.10 1.57 -0.08
CA GLU A 321 -31.70 0.38 0.51
C GLU A 321 -31.28 0.17 1.96
N LYS A 322 -32.14 -0.49 2.74
CA LYS A 322 -31.83 -0.90 4.11
C LYS A 322 -30.77 -2.01 4.11
N LEU A 323 -29.98 -2.05 5.18
CA LEU A 323 -29.08 -3.17 5.42
C LEU A 323 -29.90 -4.40 5.83
N GLU A 324 -29.52 -5.55 5.31
CA GLU A 324 -30.15 -6.83 5.63
C GLU A 324 -29.17 -7.67 6.45
N LEU A 325 -29.64 -8.29 7.53
CA LEU A 325 -28.89 -9.23 8.33
C LEU A 325 -29.44 -10.64 8.11
N LEU A 326 -28.62 -11.51 7.53
CA LEU A 326 -28.93 -12.93 7.35
C LEU A 326 -28.20 -13.73 8.43
N ILE A 327 -28.93 -14.61 9.11
CA ILE A 327 -28.37 -15.48 10.16
C ILE A 327 -28.58 -16.93 9.71
N SER A 328 -27.50 -17.71 9.70
CA SER A 328 -27.52 -19.14 9.38
C SER A 328 -26.99 -19.98 10.54
N TYR A 329 -27.31 -21.27 10.52
CA TYR A 329 -26.86 -22.24 11.52
C TYR A 329 -25.63 -23.05 11.10
N SER A 330 -25.22 -22.93 9.82
CA SER A 330 -24.05 -23.63 9.27
C SER A 330 -23.41 -22.86 8.13
N GLU A 331 -22.12 -23.13 7.86
CA GLU A 331 -21.38 -22.57 6.72
C GLU A 331 -22.07 -22.87 5.38
N GLN A 332 -22.65 -24.07 5.25
CA GLN A 332 -23.35 -24.46 4.02
C GLN A 332 -24.66 -23.71 3.85
N GLU A 333 -25.39 -23.48 4.92
CA GLU A 333 -26.60 -22.67 4.87
C GLU A 333 -26.29 -21.21 4.56
N GLU A 334 -25.26 -20.63 5.21
CA GLU A 334 -24.74 -19.29 4.89
C GLU A 334 -24.44 -19.15 3.40
N ALA A 335 -23.65 -20.08 2.85
CA ALA A 335 -23.27 -20.05 1.44
C ALA A 335 -24.48 -20.17 0.50
N ASN A 336 -25.47 -21.01 0.85
CA ASN A 336 -26.70 -21.12 0.08
C ASN A 336 -27.53 -19.83 0.11
N MET A 337 -27.67 -19.20 1.28
CA MET A 337 -28.39 -17.93 1.42
C MET A 337 -27.70 -16.80 0.63
N VAL A 338 -26.36 -16.72 0.67
CA VAL A 338 -25.61 -15.74 -0.12
C VAL A 338 -25.81 -15.97 -1.62
N ALA A 339 -25.75 -17.25 -2.08
CA ALA A 339 -25.97 -17.58 -3.47
C ALA A 339 -27.40 -17.31 -3.92
N ASP A 340 -28.42 -17.57 -3.07
CA ASP A 340 -29.82 -17.23 -3.36
C ASP A 340 -30.01 -15.74 -3.51
N LYS A 341 -29.39 -14.93 -2.62
CA LYS A 341 -29.45 -13.47 -2.71
C LYS A 341 -28.76 -12.93 -3.97
N ALA A 342 -27.62 -13.51 -4.34
CA ALA A 342 -26.95 -13.17 -5.60
C ALA A 342 -27.81 -13.49 -6.81
N ARG A 343 -28.50 -14.64 -6.84
CA ARG A 343 -29.43 -15.01 -7.90
C ARG A 343 -30.62 -14.03 -7.98
N GLU A 344 -31.25 -13.71 -6.87
CA GLU A 344 -32.33 -12.72 -6.79
C GLU A 344 -31.91 -11.39 -7.42
N LEU A 345 -30.71 -10.89 -7.09
CA LEU A 345 -30.19 -9.66 -7.66
C LEU A 345 -29.98 -9.76 -9.19
N ILE A 346 -29.45 -10.88 -9.66
CA ILE A 346 -29.21 -11.11 -11.10
C ILE A 346 -30.56 -11.19 -11.85
N GLU A 347 -31.56 -11.88 -11.31
CA GLU A 347 -32.91 -11.92 -11.87
C GLU A 347 -33.53 -10.52 -11.94
N ASN A 348 -33.22 -9.65 -10.96
CA ASN A 348 -33.58 -8.23 -10.96
C ASN A 348 -32.65 -7.36 -11.83
N LYS A 349 -31.89 -7.97 -12.76
CA LYS A 349 -31.03 -7.32 -13.77
C LYS A 349 -29.79 -6.60 -13.21
N VAL A 350 -29.34 -6.92 -12.00
CA VAL A 350 -28.03 -6.50 -11.53
C VAL A 350 -26.97 -7.37 -12.22
N SER A 351 -25.98 -6.74 -12.82
CA SER A 351 -24.88 -7.48 -13.45
C SER A 351 -24.09 -8.27 -12.39
N PRO A 352 -23.73 -9.53 -12.62
CA PRO A 352 -22.87 -10.29 -11.70
C PRO A 352 -21.57 -9.58 -11.35
N ARG A 353 -21.02 -8.76 -12.27
CA ARG A 353 -19.80 -7.97 -12.05
C ARG A 353 -20.00 -6.82 -11.04
N GLU A 354 -21.23 -6.49 -10.70
CA GLU A 354 -21.55 -5.45 -9.71
C GLU A 354 -21.89 -6.05 -8.34
N ILE A 355 -21.83 -7.37 -8.20
CA ILE A 355 -22.05 -8.09 -6.94
C ILE A 355 -20.69 -8.52 -6.39
N ALA A 356 -20.43 -8.21 -5.13
CA ALA A 356 -19.22 -8.65 -4.42
C ALA A 356 -19.59 -9.40 -3.14
N VAL A 357 -19.02 -10.59 -2.96
CA VAL A 357 -19.11 -11.34 -1.70
C VAL A 357 -17.78 -11.24 -0.99
N LEU A 358 -17.78 -10.67 0.22
CA LEU A 358 -16.60 -10.47 1.04
C LEU A 358 -16.61 -11.44 2.22
N TYR A 359 -15.48 -12.09 2.48
CA TYR A 359 -15.29 -13.02 3.58
C TYR A 359 -13.96 -12.77 4.29
N ARG A 360 -13.86 -13.20 5.56
CA ARG A 360 -12.69 -12.89 6.40
C ARG A 360 -11.50 -13.80 6.11
N ALA A 361 -11.73 -15.07 5.81
CA ALA A 361 -10.68 -16.06 5.67
C ALA A 361 -10.84 -16.88 4.39
N ASN A 362 -9.72 -17.17 3.71
CA ASN A 362 -9.73 -17.83 2.40
C ASN A 362 -10.41 -19.21 2.39
N PHE A 363 -10.42 -19.93 3.51
CA PHE A 363 -11.09 -21.24 3.54
C PHE A 363 -12.60 -21.14 3.34
N GLN A 364 -13.22 -19.98 3.65
CA GLN A 364 -14.66 -19.74 3.44
C GLN A 364 -15.03 -19.68 1.95
N SER A 365 -14.07 -19.36 1.07
CA SER A 365 -14.34 -19.26 -0.38
C SER A 365 -14.86 -20.56 -0.95
N ARG A 366 -14.33 -21.70 -0.51
CA ARG A 366 -14.68 -23.01 -1.07
C ARG A 366 -16.17 -23.31 -0.93
N THR A 367 -16.74 -23.13 0.26
CA THR A 367 -18.17 -23.39 0.51
C THR A 367 -19.06 -22.44 -0.30
N LEU A 368 -18.64 -21.18 -0.43
CA LEU A 368 -19.31 -20.17 -1.27
C LEU A 368 -19.26 -20.56 -2.75
N GLU A 369 -18.07 -20.91 -3.27
CA GLU A 369 -17.88 -21.34 -4.66
C GLU A 369 -18.73 -22.58 -5.00
N GLU A 370 -18.76 -23.59 -4.12
CA GLU A 370 -19.59 -24.78 -4.27
C GLU A 370 -21.09 -24.43 -4.34
N ALA A 371 -21.55 -23.46 -3.53
CA ALA A 371 -22.95 -23.02 -3.56
C ALA A 371 -23.29 -22.24 -4.85
N PHE A 372 -22.37 -21.38 -5.33
CA PHE A 372 -22.53 -20.64 -6.58
C PHE A 372 -22.55 -21.57 -7.79
N LEU A 373 -21.60 -22.53 -7.86
CA LEU A 373 -21.56 -23.55 -8.91
C LEU A 373 -22.85 -24.39 -8.96
N LYS A 374 -23.30 -24.88 -7.79
CA LYS A 374 -24.53 -25.69 -7.70
C LYS A 374 -25.77 -24.95 -8.21
N LYS A 375 -25.75 -23.61 -8.11
CA LYS A 375 -26.85 -22.75 -8.55
C LYS A 375 -26.60 -22.10 -9.91
N GLU A 376 -25.54 -22.51 -10.62
CA GLU A 376 -25.17 -22.00 -11.94
C GLU A 376 -25.00 -20.48 -11.99
N ILE A 377 -24.52 -19.87 -10.88
CA ILE A 377 -24.25 -18.42 -10.79
C ILE A 377 -22.81 -18.18 -11.23
N PRO A 378 -22.56 -17.29 -12.20
CA PRO A 378 -21.20 -16.96 -12.62
C PRO A 378 -20.49 -16.15 -11.52
N TYR A 379 -19.18 -16.44 -11.22
CA TYR A 379 -18.37 -15.76 -10.23
C TYR A 379 -16.90 -15.63 -10.68
#